data_7cc1a827dcd97c6cbee4406e2aaf54a7
#
_entry.id   7cc1a827dcd97c6cbee4406e2aaf54a7
#
_cell.length_a   1.000
_cell.length_b   1.000
_cell.length_c   1.000
_cell.angle_alpha   90.00
_cell.angle_beta   90.00
_cell.angle_gamma   90.00
#
_symmetry.space_group_name_H-M   'P 1'
#
loop_
_entity.id
_entity.type
_entity.pdbx_description
1 polymer ?
#
loop_
_entity_poly.entity_id
_entity_poly.type
_entity_poly.pdbx_seq_one_letter_code
_entity_poly.pdbx_strand_id
1 'polypeptide(L)'
;ILPAFPKSLQNEDKQLVVAADGLLDIVRTSYDQQAFHDGLKQIWEVVAAANRYIDQMAPWALRKTDPNRMADVLGVLLETIRQVAILLQPIMPNSAEQLLDQLKVKSDERNFDRLGGADRLIAGRKIEALWSIPSF
;
A
#
# COMPACT_ATOMS: atom_id res chain seq x y z
N ILE A 1 4.69 -12.08 -11.03
CA ILE A 1 3.23 -11.86 -11.07
C ILE A 1 2.79 -11.25 -9.76
N LEU A 2 1.98 -10.20 -9.84
CA LEU A 2 1.49 -9.50 -8.67
C LEU A 2 0.43 -10.35 -7.94
N PRO A 3 0.59 -10.61 -6.62
CA PRO A 3 -0.44 -11.32 -5.86
C PRO A 3 -1.72 -10.50 -5.77
N ALA A 4 -2.86 -11.20 -5.74
CA ALA A 4 -4.15 -10.58 -5.51
C ALA A 4 -4.31 -10.17 -4.05
N PHE A 5 -5.18 -9.19 -3.80
CA PHE A 5 -5.62 -8.92 -2.44
C PHE A 5 -6.37 -10.15 -1.91
N PRO A 6 -6.05 -10.64 -0.70
CA PRO A 6 -6.63 -11.87 -0.18
C PRO A 6 -8.12 -11.76 0.08
N LYS A 7 -8.83 -12.88 -0.09
CA LYS A 7 -10.27 -12.96 0.17
C LYS A 7 -10.59 -13.01 1.65
N SER A 8 -9.69 -13.54 2.44
CA SER A 8 -9.88 -13.68 3.89
C SER A 8 -8.64 -13.14 4.60
N LEU A 9 -8.85 -12.36 5.66
CA LEU A 9 -7.80 -11.65 6.37
C LEU A 9 -7.68 -12.20 7.79
N GLN A 10 -6.44 -12.41 8.24
CA GLN A 10 -6.14 -12.66 9.65
C GLN A 10 -6.11 -11.35 10.43
N ASN A 11 -6.02 -11.43 11.77
CA ASN A 11 -6.09 -10.24 12.62
C ASN A 11 -5.02 -9.20 12.28
N GLU A 12 -3.79 -9.64 12.05
CA GLU A 12 -2.67 -8.77 11.69
C GLU A 12 -2.91 -8.09 10.34
N ASP A 13 -3.45 -8.82 9.38
CA ASP A 13 -3.81 -8.30 8.06
C ASP A 13 -4.88 -7.21 8.20
N LYS A 14 -5.92 -7.48 8.99
CA LYS A 14 -7.03 -6.55 9.21
C LYS A 14 -6.56 -5.25 9.84
N GLN A 15 -5.63 -5.31 10.80
CA GLN A 15 -5.10 -4.12 11.45
C GLN A 15 -4.43 -3.19 10.43
N LEU A 16 -3.60 -3.75 9.56
CA LEU A 16 -2.91 -2.96 8.54
C LEU A 16 -3.89 -2.43 7.49
N VAL A 17 -4.81 -3.26 7.01
CA VAL A 17 -5.80 -2.86 6.00
C VAL A 17 -6.72 -1.76 6.53
N VAL A 18 -7.19 -1.88 7.77
CA VAL A 18 -8.03 -0.85 8.39
C VAL A 18 -7.28 0.47 8.51
N ALA A 19 -6.01 0.42 8.93
CA ALA A 19 -5.19 1.62 9.04
C ALA A 19 -5.00 2.28 7.66
N ALA A 20 -4.73 1.51 6.63
CA ALA A 20 -4.56 2.03 5.27
C ALA A 20 -5.87 2.60 4.71
N ASP A 21 -6.97 1.88 4.87
CA ASP A 21 -8.28 2.32 4.37
C ASP A 21 -8.75 3.60 5.07
N GLY A 22 -8.38 3.80 6.33
CA GLY A 22 -8.73 5.01 7.10
C GLY A 22 -7.90 6.23 6.76
N LEU A 23 -6.78 6.08 6.06
CA LEU A 23 -5.89 7.19 5.73
C LEU A 23 -6.55 8.24 4.84
N LEU A 24 -7.42 7.85 3.92
CA LEU A 24 -8.01 8.76 2.96
C LEU A 24 -8.69 9.94 3.64
N ASP A 25 -9.57 9.68 4.60
CA ASP A 25 -10.30 10.74 5.29
C ASP A 25 -9.39 11.62 6.12
N ILE A 26 -8.43 11.02 6.82
CA ILE A 26 -7.46 11.73 7.65
C ILE A 26 -6.59 12.66 6.80
N VAL A 27 -6.04 12.14 5.71
CA VAL A 27 -5.12 12.89 4.84
C VAL A 27 -5.89 13.96 4.07
N ARG A 28 -7.07 13.65 3.57
CA ARG A 28 -7.91 14.61 2.85
C ARG A 28 -8.26 15.81 3.76
N THR A 29 -8.65 15.55 4.99
CA THR A 29 -8.91 16.61 5.98
C THR A 29 -7.66 17.45 6.25
N SER A 30 -6.52 16.81 6.44
CA SER A 30 -5.25 17.51 6.68
C SER A 30 -4.86 18.39 5.51
N TYR A 31 -5.02 17.88 4.28
CA TYR A 31 -4.67 18.64 3.08
C TYR A 31 -5.63 19.81 2.86
N ASP A 32 -6.91 19.63 3.11
CA ASP A 32 -7.92 20.71 3.00
C ASP A 32 -7.65 21.84 3.99
N GLN A 33 -7.11 21.53 5.16
CA GLN A 33 -6.71 22.49 6.18
C GLN A 33 -5.30 23.04 5.96
N GLN A 34 -4.64 22.66 4.88
CA GLN A 34 -3.25 23.00 4.58
C GLN A 34 -2.27 22.50 5.65
N ALA A 35 -2.65 21.49 6.39
CA ALA A 35 -1.83 20.84 7.41
C ALA A 35 -1.08 19.64 6.81
N PHE A 36 -0.31 19.87 5.74
CA PHE A 36 0.38 18.81 5.00
C PHE A 36 1.30 17.97 5.88
N HIS A 37 1.95 18.62 6.86
CA HIS A 37 2.83 17.93 7.79
C HIS A 37 2.08 16.89 8.61
N ASP A 38 0.88 17.19 9.08
CA ASP A 38 0.05 16.26 9.83
C ASP A 38 -0.41 15.09 8.95
N GLY A 39 -0.81 15.36 7.72
CA GLY A 39 -1.17 14.32 6.77
C GLY A 39 -0.01 13.38 6.49
N LEU A 40 1.18 13.94 6.26
CA LEU A 40 2.39 13.16 6.01
C LEU A 40 2.76 12.31 7.23
N LYS A 41 2.61 12.84 8.43
CA LYS A 41 2.85 12.08 9.67
C LYS A 41 1.95 10.85 9.76
N GLN A 42 0.67 11.00 9.44
CA GLN A 42 -0.27 9.87 9.45
C GLN A 42 0.10 8.81 8.41
N ILE A 43 0.53 9.23 7.23
CA ILE A 43 1.01 8.32 6.19
C ILE A 43 2.22 7.53 6.70
N TRP A 44 3.19 8.21 7.32
CA TRP A 44 4.38 7.53 7.86
C TRP A 44 4.06 6.56 9.00
N GLU A 45 3.03 6.81 9.78
CA GLU A 45 2.57 5.88 10.79
C GLU A 45 2.08 4.57 10.17
N VAL A 46 1.37 4.64 9.04
CA VAL A 46 0.95 3.44 8.29
C VAL A 46 2.15 2.74 7.68
N VAL A 47 3.12 3.47 7.14
CA VAL A 47 4.37 2.88 6.62
C VAL A 47 5.11 2.13 7.73
N ALA A 48 5.20 2.71 8.92
CA ALA A 48 5.81 2.04 10.08
C ALA A 48 5.03 0.78 10.47
N ALA A 49 3.71 0.83 10.43
CA ALA A 49 2.88 -0.36 10.69
C ALA A 49 3.12 -1.45 9.64
N ALA A 50 3.28 -1.08 8.38
CA ALA A 50 3.61 -2.02 7.31
C ALA A 50 4.97 -2.67 7.53
N ASN A 51 5.97 -1.91 7.98
CA ASN A 51 7.29 -2.45 8.30
C ASN A 51 7.22 -3.46 9.45
N ARG A 52 6.46 -3.16 10.50
CA ARG A 52 6.24 -4.11 11.60
C ARG A 52 5.53 -5.37 11.12
N TYR A 53 4.56 -5.22 10.23
CA TYR A 53 3.81 -6.32 9.64
C TYR A 53 4.75 -7.25 8.84
N ILE A 54 5.66 -6.68 8.04
CA ILE A 54 6.66 -7.45 7.30
C ILE A 54 7.52 -8.26 8.26
N ASP A 55 7.99 -7.64 9.33
CA ASP A 55 8.84 -8.33 10.31
C ASP A 55 8.10 -9.45 11.02
N GLN A 56 6.83 -9.25 11.37
CA GLN A 56 6.00 -10.25 12.05
C GLN A 56 5.66 -11.43 11.14
N MET A 57 5.30 -11.15 9.90
CA MET A 57 4.85 -12.19 8.97
C MET A 57 5.99 -12.91 8.29
N ALA A 58 7.16 -12.28 8.19
CA ALA A 58 8.38 -12.86 7.62
C ALA A 58 8.09 -13.61 6.30
N PRO A 59 7.65 -12.91 5.23
CA PRO A 59 7.22 -13.59 4.00
C PRO A 59 8.32 -14.43 3.37
N TRP A 60 9.58 -14.06 3.58
CA TRP A 60 10.72 -14.86 3.11
C TRP A 60 10.77 -16.26 3.74
N ALA A 61 10.33 -16.40 5.00
CA ALA A 61 10.23 -17.69 5.67
C ALA A 61 8.99 -18.46 5.19
N LEU A 62 7.89 -17.79 4.92
CA LEU A 62 6.66 -18.40 4.43
C LEU A 62 6.82 -19.00 3.03
N ARG A 63 7.75 -18.51 2.26
CA ARG A 63 8.01 -19.03 0.90
C ARG A 63 8.20 -20.54 0.89
N LYS A 64 8.83 -21.10 1.93
CA LYS A 64 9.12 -22.53 2.03
C LYS A 64 8.03 -23.30 2.77
N THR A 65 7.39 -22.69 3.75
CA THR A 65 6.47 -23.35 4.66
C THR A 65 5.00 -23.18 4.27
N ASP A 66 4.62 -22.01 3.78
CA ASP A 66 3.24 -21.71 3.39
C ASP A 66 3.22 -20.66 2.28
N PRO A 67 3.43 -21.08 1.01
CA PRO A 67 3.45 -20.15 -0.11
C PRO A 67 2.13 -19.37 -0.31
N ASN A 68 1.00 -19.98 0.04
CA ASN A 68 -0.31 -19.31 -0.07
C ASN A 68 -0.42 -18.16 0.92
N ARG A 69 0.03 -18.38 2.14
CA ARG A 69 0.07 -17.32 3.15
C ARG A 69 1.04 -16.20 2.76
N MET A 70 2.18 -16.56 2.18
CA MET A 70 3.13 -15.57 1.65
C MET A 70 2.45 -14.68 0.60
N ALA A 71 1.68 -15.26 -0.33
CA ALA A 71 0.96 -14.49 -1.34
C ALA A 71 -0.06 -13.54 -0.71
N ASP A 72 -0.78 -13.97 0.33
CA ASP A 72 -1.73 -13.13 1.05
C ASP A 72 -1.03 -11.95 1.73
N VAL A 73 0.08 -12.20 2.39
CA VAL A 73 0.87 -11.15 3.06
C VAL A 73 1.37 -10.13 2.04
N LEU A 74 1.92 -10.59 0.92
CA LEU A 74 2.39 -9.71 -0.14
C LEU A 74 1.25 -8.91 -0.76
N GLY A 75 0.08 -9.52 -0.95
CA GLY A 75 -1.10 -8.84 -1.46
C GLY A 75 -1.54 -7.69 -0.56
N VAL A 76 -1.55 -7.89 0.76
CA VAL A 76 -1.87 -6.86 1.74
C VAL A 76 -0.84 -5.72 1.71
N LEU A 77 0.45 -6.07 1.65
CA LEU A 77 1.53 -5.07 1.60
C LEU A 77 1.47 -4.23 0.34
N LEU A 78 1.25 -4.85 -0.82
CA LEU A 78 1.21 -4.14 -2.09
C LEU A 78 -0.01 -3.22 -2.17
N GLU A 79 -1.14 -3.64 -1.62
CA GLU A 79 -2.33 -2.78 -1.54
C GLU A 79 -2.06 -1.57 -0.62
N THR A 80 -1.40 -1.77 0.51
CA THR A 80 -0.98 -0.67 1.39
C THR A 80 -0.07 0.31 0.67
N ILE A 81 0.90 -0.18 -0.09
CA ILE A 81 1.81 0.66 -0.88
C ILE A 81 1.04 1.45 -1.94
N ARG A 82 0.07 0.82 -2.61
CA ARG A 82 -0.78 1.50 -3.59
C ARG A 82 -1.48 2.70 -2.97
N GLN A 83 -2.13 2.50 -1.84
CA GLN A 83 -2.87 3.57 -1.16
C GLN A 83 -1.95 4.69 -0.68
N VAL A 84 -0.82 4.33 -0.07
CA VAL A 84 0.19 5.30 0.37
C VAL A 84 0.72 6.11 -0.80
N ALA A 85 1.05 5.45 -1.92
CA ALA A 85 1.59 6.13 -3.09
C ALA A 85 0.59 7.13 -3.69
N ILE A 86 -0.70 6.77 -3.76
CA ILE A 86 -1.74 7.67 -4.26
C ILE A 86 -1.83 8.92 -3.36
N LEU A 87 -1.82 8.73 -2.04
CA LEU A 87 -1.92 9.83 -1.08
C LEU A 87 -0.68 10.72 -1.06
N LEU A 88 0.48 10.19 -1.43
CA LEU A 88 1.74 10.95 -1.48
C LEU A 88 1.92 11.79 -2.74
N GLN A 89 1.09 11.61 -3.77
CA GLN A 89 1.26 12.32 -5.04
C GLN A 89 1.38 13.84 -4.89
N PRO A 90 0.58 14.52 -4.02
CA PRO A 90 0.71 15.97 -3.87
C PRO A 90 2.04 16.43 -3.26
N ILE A 91 2.70 15.57 -2.51
CA ILE A 91 3.92 15.91 -1.75
C ILE A 91 5.17 15.41 -2.45
N MET A 92 5.13 14.18 -2.96
CA MET A 92 6.26 13.48 -3.58
C MET A 92 5.84 12.91 -4.94
N PRO A 93 5.52 13.76 -5.93
CA PRO A 93 4.88 13.30 -7.16
C PRO A 93 5.76 12.34 -7.97
N ASN A 94 7.07 12.57 -8.04
CA ASN A 94 7.95 11.72 -8.83
C ASN A 94 8.10 10.32 -8.22
N SER A 95 8.31 10.25 -6.91
CA SER A 95 8.44 8.96 -6.22
C SER A 95 7.13 8.18 -6.25
N ALA A 96 6.01 8.86 -6.04
CA ALA A 96 4.69 8.26 -6.08
C ALA A 96 4.39 7.71 -7.48
N GLU A 97 4.69 8.47 -8.53
CA GLU A 97 4.50 8.04 -9.91
C GLU A 97 5.30 6.77 -10.22
N GLN A 98 6.57 6.72 -9.80
CA GLN A 98 7.40 5.55 -10.02
C GLN A 98 6.86 4.31 -9.32
N LEU A 99 6.40 4.44 -8.07
CA LEU A 99 5.78 3.34 -7.35
C LEU A 99 4.51 2.84 -8.03
N LEU A 100 3.64 3.76 -8.44
CA LEU A 100 2.39 3.40 -9.08
C LEU A 100 2.62 2.75 -10.45
N ASP A 101 3.63 3.21 -11.19
CA ASP A 101 4.03 2.59 -12.45
C ASP A 101 4.50 1.15 -12.23
N GLN A 102 5.29 0.91 -11.20
CA GLN A 102 5.77 -0.44 -10.87
C GLN A 102 4.64 -1.37 -10.46
N LEU A 103 3.63 -0.86 -9.78
CA LEU A 103 2.44 -1.62 -9.39
C LEU A 103 1.44 -1.76 -10.54
N LYS A 104 1.73 -1.17 -11.70
CA LYS A 104 0.85 -1.19 -12.88
C LYS A 104 -0.52 -0.58 -12.62
N VAL A 105 -0.56 0.44 -11.78
CA VAL A 105 -1.77 1.24 -11.55
C VAL A 105 -1.93 2.19 -12.73
N LYS A 106 -3.08 2.17 -13.38
CA LYS A 106 -3.36 3.03 -14.54
C LYS A 106 -3.48 4.49 -14.11
N SER A 107 -3.19 5.41 -15.03
CA SER A 107 -3.23 6.84 -14.75
C SER A 107 -4.59 7.32 -14.24
N ASP A 108 -5.68 6.77 -14.77
CA ASP A 108 -7.05 7.09 -14.35
C ASP A 108 -7.47 6.44 -13.04
N GLU A 109 -6.65 5.56 -12.48
CA GLU A 109 -6.88 4.88 -11.20
C GLU A 109 -6.09 5.49 -10.05
N ARG A 110 -5.44 6.65 -10.24
CA ARG A 110 -4.52 7.25 -9.26
C ARG A 110 -5.12 8.41 -8.48
N ASN A 111 -6.42 8.60 -8.54
CA ASN A 111 -7.08 9.65 -7.77
C ASN A 111 -7.56 9.12 -6.41
N PHE A 112 -7.89 10.04 -5.51
CA PHE A 112 -8.29 9.68 -4.15
C PHE A 112 -9.59 8.88 -4.08
N ASP A 113 -10.44 8.98 -5.10
CA ASP A 113 -11.70 8.24 -5.16
C ASP A 113 -11.48 6.73 -5.33
N ARG A 114 -10.26 6.32 -5.73
CA ARG A 114 -9.88 4.92 -5.91
C ARG A 114 -9.37 4.26 -4.63
N LEU A 115 -9.52 4.92 -3.49
CA LEU A 115 -9.09 4.41 -2.19
C LEU A 115 -10.25 3.79 -1.41
N GLY A 116 -9.95 3.28 -0.22
CA GLY A 116 -10.98 2.70 0.64
C GLY A 116 -11.44 1.31 0.24
N GLY A 117 -10.69 0.61 -0.58
CA GLY A 117 -10.96 -0.77 -0.93
C GLY A 117 -11.74 -0.98 -2.23
N ALA A 118 -12.14 0.12 -2.92
CA ALA A 118 -12.93 0.00 -4.14
C ALA A 118 -12.13 -0.58 -5.32
N ASP A 119 -10.84 -0.24 -5.42
CA ASP A 119 -9.98 -0.60 -6.56
C ASP A 119 -8.73 -1.34 -6.11
N ARG A 120 -8.93 -2.48 -5.44
CA ARG A 120 -7.82 -3.34 -5.00
C ARG A 120 -7.00 -3.84 -6.18
N LEU A 121 -5.74 -4.15 -5.93
CA LEU A 121 -4.85 -4.70 -6.94
C LEU A 121 -5.37 -6.04 -7.46
N ILE A 122 -5.26 -6.23 -8.78
CA ILE A 122 -5.75 -7.43 -9.47
C ILE A 122 -4.61 -8.41 -9.65
N ALA A 123 -4.89 -9.71 -9.45
CA ALA A 123 -3.93 -10.78 -9.64
C ALA A 123 -3.42 -10.84 -11.09
N GLY A 124 -2.20 -11.28 -11.27
CA GLY A 124 -1.60 -11.49 -12.58
C GLY A 124 -0.90 -10.29 -13.17
N ARG A 125 -0.96 -9.13 -12.55
CA ARG A 125 -0.16 -7.98 -12.99
C ARG A 125 1.31 -8.27 -12.71
N LYS A 126 2.17 -7.99 -13.70
CA LYS A 126 3.61 -8.03 -13.47
C LYS A 126 4.05 -6.73 -12.80
N ILE A 127 4.87 -6.87 -11.78
CA ILE A 127 5.55 -5.72 -11.17
C ILE A 127 6.98 -5.65 -11.69
N GLU A 128 7.55 -4.46 -11.71
CA GLU A 128 8.94 -4.27 -12.02
C GLU A 128 9.81 -4.71 -10.84
N ALA A 129 11.12 -4.77 -11.07
CA ALA A 129 12.05 -5.22 -10.04
C ALA A 129 11.92 -4.38 -8.77
N LEU A 130 11.79 -5.04 -7.62
CA LEU A 130 11.55 -4.38 -6.34
C LEU A 130 12.70 -3.45 -5.93
N TRP A 131 13.94 -3.75 -6.35
CA TRP A 131 15.09 -2.88 -6.05
C TRP A 131 15.03 -1.54 -6.76
N SER A 132 14.17 -1.36 -7.76
CA SER A 132 13.99 -0.09 -8.43
C SER A 132 12.92 0.80 -7.77
N ILE A 133 12.31 0.34 -6.67
CA ILE A 133 11.35 1.14 -5.92
C ILE A 133 12.09 2.34 -5.29
N PRO A 134 11.60 3.57 -5.52
CA PRO A 134 12.26 4.75 -4.97
C PRO A 134 12.20 4.79 -3.44
N SER A 135 13.21 5.40 -2.84
CA SER A 135 13.23 5.68 -1.40
C SER A 135 12.39 6.93 -1.10
N PHE A 136 11.62 6.88 -0.05
CA PHE A 136 10.84 8.03 0.40
C PHE A 136 11.60 8.86 1.42
#